data_0a7a9d4f00836ceb861ac8618d0decda
#
_entry.id   0a7a9d4f00836ceb861ac8618d0decda
#
_cell.length_a   1.000
_cell.length_b   1.000
_cell.length_c   1.000
_cell.angle_alpha   90.00
_cell.angle_beta   90.00
_cell.angle_gamma   90.00
#
_symmetry.space_group_name_H-M   'P 1'
#
loop_
_entity.id
_entity.type
_entity.pdbx_description
1 polymer ?
#
loop_
_entity_poly.entity_id
_entity_poly.type
_entity_poly.pdbx_seq_one_letter_code
_entity_poly.pdbx_strand_id
1 'polypeptide(L)'
;TGGLVLLVYPTHANENGILTKVVRGVGDELLGRIARYSEGATNYAAGKPDPTTDPEITKFVMDQMVQEAGVKMFFHCWVADVVMDGKAVGGVVLESKAGRQAILARVVVDASGDGDVFAAAGAEHEQRLHAVGLVHRLGNADRADLAKLQASGFKNLGATEPLSSVRWVNLRGPSTDGLDIAELSRLEVEHRRSIWQRVEKIRQAPGGDKVFLLQTAPQIGVRI
;
A
#
# COMPACT_ATOMS: atom_id res chain seq x y z
N THR A 1 -4.06 4.08 -2.10
CA THR A 1 -4.12 2.70 -1.63
C THR A 1 -3.90 2.67 -0.13
N GLY A 2 -4.90 2.32 0.67
CA GLY A 2 -4.79 2.18 2.14
C GLY A 2 -3.91 1.00 2.55
N GLY A 3 -2.86 0.80 1.81
CA GLY A 3 -1.86 -0.19 2.06
C GLY A 3 -0.65 0.37 2.77
N LEU A 4 0.06 -0.48 3.44
CA LEU A 4 1.46 -0.27 3.70
C LEU A 4 2.18 -0.23 2.36
N VAL A 5 3.17 0.64 2.24
CA VAL A 5 3.90 0.82 0.99
C VAL A 5 4.39 -0.53 0.49
N LEU A 6 3.76 -0.96 -0.59
CA LEU A 6 4.27 -1.96 -1.50
C LEU A 6 4.78 -3.25 -0.86
N LEU A 7 3.91 -3.94 -0.13
CA LEU A 7 4.24 -5.23 0.45
C LEU A 7 4.41 -6.33 -0.59
N VAL A 8 3.73 -6.23 -1.72
CA VAL A 8 3.75 -7.27 -2.78
C VAL A 8 3.86 -6.62 -4.14
N TYR A 9 4.77 -7.14 -4.96
CA TYR A 9 5.00 -6.69 -6.33
C TYR A 9 4.75 -7.84 -7.31
N PRO A 10 3.58 -7.94 -7.92
CA PRO A 10 3.38 -8.88 -9.02
C PRO A 10 4.31 -8.53 -10.19
N THR A 11 5.19 -9.44 -10.54
CA THR A 11 6.18 -9.22 -11.61
C THR A 11 5.97 -10.10 -12.83
N HIS A 12 5.10 -11.10 -12.72
CA HIS A 12 4.84 -12.08 -13.77
C HIS A 12 3.35 -12.14 -14.11
N ALA A 13 3.05 -12.34 -15.38
CA ALA A 13 1.73 -12.79 -15.82
C ALA A 13 1.70 -14.32 -15.85
N ASN A 14 0.55 -14.90 -15.55
CA ASN A 14 0.31 -16.34 -15.67
C ASN A 14 -0.69 -16.55 -16.81
N GLU A 15 -0.22 -17.10 -17.91
CA GLU A 15 -1.05 -17.50 -19.02
C GLU A 15 -0.98 -19.03 -19.17
N ASN A 16 -2.09 -19.70 -18.92
CA ASN A 16 -2.22 -21.15 -19.03
C ASN A 16 -1.17 -21.94 -18.23
N GLY A 17 -0.81 -21.47 -17.04
CA GLY A 17 0.20 -22.09 -16.18
C GLY A 17 1.64 -21.71 -16.49
N ILE A 18 1.87 -20.89 -17.52
CA ILE A 18 3.19 -20.38 -17.87
C ILE A 18 3.38 -19.01 -17.21
N LEU A 19 4.36 -18.92 -16.30
CA LEU A 19 4.73 -17.66 -15.66
C LEU A 19 5.73 -16.90 -16.54
N THR A 20 5.28 -15.78 -17.08
CA THR A 20 6.13 -14.90 -17.91
C THR A 20 6.40 -13.60 -17.17
N LYS A 21 7.67 -13.22 -17.04
CA LYS A 21 8.04 -11.94 -16.42
C LYS A 21 7.65 -10.77 -17.32
N VAL A 22 6.71 -9.95 -16.86
CA VAL A 22 6.15 -8.80 -17.61
C VAL A 22 6.59 -7.45 -17.02
N VAL A 23 6.89 -7.37 -15.72
CA VAL A 23 7.40 -6.15 -15.09
C VAL A 23 8.92 -6.16 -15.12
N ARG A 24 9.52 -5.11 -15.70
CA ARG A 24 10.96 -4.93 -15.91
C ARG A 24 11.36 -3.47 -15.68
N GLY A 25 12.64 -3.14 -15.86
CA GLY A 25 13.16 -1.79 -15.78
C GLY A 25 13.16 -1.25 -14.36
N VAL A 26 12.51 -0.14 -14.10
CA VAL A 26 12.50 0.55 -12.79
C VAL A 26 12.02 -0.38 -11.66
N GLY A 27 11.06 -1.26 -11.93
CA GLY A 27 10.58 -2.22 -10.92
C GLY A 27 11.65 -3.24 -10.53
N ASP A 28 12.43 -3.76 -11.50
CA ASP A 28 13.55 -4.65 -11.23
C ASP A 28 14.69 -3.95 -10.50
N GLU A 29 14.98 -2.70 -10.88
CA GLU A 29 15.98 -1.88 -10.21
C GLU A 29 15.60 -1.63 -8.75
N LEU A 30 14.36 -1.23 -8.49
CA LEU A 30 13.85 -1.02 -7.15
C LEU A 30 14.02 -2.27 -6.28
N LEU A 31 13.53 -3.41 -6.75
CA LEU A 31 13.62 -4.68 -6.01
C LEU A 31 15.08 -5.11 -5.81
N GLY A 32 15.94 -4.94 -6.83
CA GLY A 32 17.36 -5.23 -6.74
C GLY A 32 18.09 -4.33 -5.75
N ARG A 33 17.71 -3.06 -5.66
CA ARG A 33 18.28 -2.12 -4.68
C ARG A 33 17.82 -2.46 -3.26
N ILE A 34 16.54 -2.76 -3.04
CA ILE A 34 16.01 -3.20 -1.75
C ILE A 34 16.75 -4.45 -1.26
N ALA A 35 17.01 -5.42 -2.14
CA ALA A 35 17.70 -6.67 -1.80
C ALA A 35 19.12 -6.49 -1.28
N ARG A 36 19.75 -5.34 -1.49
CA ARG A 36 21.13 -5.06 -1.02
C ARG A 36 21.20 -4.64 0.45
N TYR A 37 20.06 -4.27 1.08
CA TYR A 37 20.12 -3.62 2.39
C TYR A 37 20.28 -4.59 3.54
N SER A 38 19.45 -5.61 3.65
CA SER A 38 19.56 -6.59 4.74
C SER A 38 18.79 -7.87 4.43
N GLU A 39 19.11 -8.92 5.17
CA GLU A 39 18.26 -10.09 5.26
C GLU A 39 16.88 -9.64 5.79
N GLY A 40 15.82 -10.04 5.11
CA GLY A 40 14.46 -9.65 5.43
C GLY A 40 13.98 -8.37 4.76
N ALA A 41 14.81 -7.66 3.99
CA ALA A 41 14.38 -6.51 3.20
C ALA A 41 13.41 -6.92 2.08
N THR A 42 13.68 -8.04 1.42
CA THR A 42 12.79 -8.62 0.41
C THR A 42 13.06 -10.12 0.25
N ASN A 43 12.05 -10.83 -0.20
CA ASN A 43 12.20 -12.19 -0.69
C ASN A 43 12.33 -12.25 -2.22
N TYR A 44 12.67 -11.12 -2.84
CA TYR A 44 12.93 -11.04 -4.27
C TYR A 44 14.10 -11.96 -4.65
N ALA A 45 13.82 -12.89 -5.54
CA ALA A 45 14.81 -13.73 -6.20
C ALA A 45 14.43 -13.82 -7.67
N ALA A 46 15.42 -14.06 -8.54
CA ALA A 46 15.14 -14.24 -9.96
C ALA A 46 14.09 -15.33 -10.17
N GLY A 47 13.01 -14.98 -10.88
CA GLY A 47 11.92 -15.89 -11.19
C GLY A 47 10.80 -15.99 -10.15
N LYS A 48 10.88 -15.29 -9.01
CA LYS A 48 9.78 -15.25 -8.05
C LYS A 48 8.67 -14.29 -8.55
N PRO A 49 7.43 -14.76 -8.73
CA PRO A 49 6.38 -13.95 -9.38
C PRO A 49 5.90 -12.79 -8.52
N ASP A 50 5.81 -12.96 -7.19
CA ASP A 50 5.20 -12.02 -6.26
C ASP A 50 6.12 -11.76 -5.07
N PRO A 51 7.27 -11.06 -5.28
CA PRO A 51 8.14 -10.72 -4.15
C PRO A 51 7.44 -9.77 -3.19
N THR A 52 7.72 -9.96 -1.91
CA THR A 52 7.33 -9.05 -0.83
C THR A 52 8.55 -8.26 -0.35
N THR A 53 8.32 -7.08 0.19
CA THR A 53 9.39 -6.19 0.66
C THR A 53 9.07 -5.63 2.04
N ASP A 54 10.11 -5.24 2.77
CA ASP A 54 9.95 -4.40 3.96
C ASP A 54 9.52 -2.99 3.55
N PRO A 55 8.43 -2.46 4.11
CA PRO A 55 7.90 -1.15 3.69
C PRO A 55 8.82 0.01 4.05
N GLU A 56 9.59 -0.06 5.15
CA GLU A 56 10.47 1.04 5.55
C GLU A 56 11.70 1.13 4.64
N ILE A 57 12.30 -0.01 4.33
CA ILE A 57 13.42 -0.07 3.37
C ILE A 57 12.96 0.35 1.97
N THR A 58 11.74 -0.06 1.58
CA THR A 58 11.17 0.34 0.30
C THR A 58 11.03 1.86 0.18
N LYS A 59 10.49 2.54 1.19
CA LYS A 59 10.38 4.01 1.22
C LYS A 59 11.75 4.66 1.06
N PHE A 60 12.72 4.21 1.83
CA PHE A 60 14.07 4.74 1.80
C PHE A 60 14.73 4.59 0.43
N VAL A 61 14.62 3.41 -0.20
CA VAL A 61 15.20 3.16 -1.52
C VAL A 61 14.49 3.99 -2.60
N MET A 62 13.17 4.14 -2.52
CA MET A 62 12.44 5.00 -3.45
C MET A 62 12.89 6.45 -3.35
N ASP A 63 13.06 6.98 -2.14
CA ASP A 63 13.56 8.33 -1.92
C ASP A 63 14.95 8.52 -2.55
N GLN A 64 15.85 7.56 -2.36
CA GLN A 64 17.19 7.58 -2.97
C GLN A 64 17.11 7.59 -4.50
N MET A 65 16.31 6.71 -5.11
CA MET A 65 16.18 6.63 -6.56
C MET A 65 15.68 7.94 -7.17
N VAL A 66 14.71 8.59 -6.52
CA VAL A 66 14.16 9.86 -6.97
C VAL A 66 15.19 11.00 -6.83
N GLN A 67 15.94 11.02 -5.73
CA GLN A 67 17.01 12.01 -5.51
C GLN A 67 18.16 11.84 -6.51
N GLU A 68 18.60 10.61 -6.75
CA GLU A 68 19.65 10.31 -7.75
C GLU A 68 19.26 10.74 -9.17
N ALA A 69 17.96 10.67 -9.48
CA ALA A 69 17.41 11.14 -10.74
C ALA A 69 17.30 12.70 -10.82
N GLY A 70 17.67 13.41 -9.76
CA GLY A 70 17.60 14.88 -9.71
C GLY A 70 16.16 15.43 -9.66
N VAL A 71 15.19 14.60 -9.29
CA VAL A 71 13.79 14.99 -9.23
C VAL A 71 13.52 15.78 -7.94
N LYS A 72 12.86 16.92 -8.07
CA LYS A 72 12.43 17.72 -6.94
C LYS A 72 11.16 17.11 -6.32
N MET A 73 11.25 16.66 -5.09
CA MET A 73 10.13 16.07 -4.34
C MET A 73 9.45 17.13 -3.47
N PHE A 74 8.12 17.02 -3.36
CA PHE A 74 7.31 17.78 -2.43
C PHE A 74 6.49 16.82 -1.59
N PHE A 75 6.80 16.76 -0.30
CA PHE A 75 6.00 16.04 0.71
C PHE A 75 5.14 17.04 1.50
N HIS A 76 4.25 16.51 2.34
CA HIS A 76 3.35 17.30 3.20
C HIS A 76 2.44 18.26 2.43
N CYS A 77 2.09 17.89 1.21
CA CYS A 77 1.15 18.61 0.36
C CYS A 77 0.20 17.63 -0.33
N TRP A 78 -0.94 18.14 -0.72
CA TRP A 78 -1.97 17.44 -1.45
C TRP A 78 -2.25 18.11 -2.77
N VAL A 79 -2.38 17.35 -3.86
CA VAL A 79 -2.86 17.91 -5.12
C VAL A 79 -4.36 18.14 -4.97
N ALA A 80 -4.77 19.40 -4.97
CA ALA A 80 -6.14 19.80 -4.68
C ALA A 80 -6.91 20.24 -5.93
N ASP A 81 -6.20 20.61 -7.01
CA ASP A 81 -6.82 21.10 -8.24
C ASP A 81 -5.79 21.11 -9.38
N VAL A 82 -6.20 21.52 -10.56
CA VAL A 82 -5.36 21.70 -11.74
C VAL A 82 -5.35 23.14 -12.24
N VAL A 83 -4.28 23.54 -12.91
CA VAL A 83 -4.21 24.79 -13.67
C VAL A 83 -4.47 24.45 -15.13
N MET A 84 -5.57 24.97 -15.69
CA MET A 84 -5.94 24.74 -17.08
C MET A 84 -5.42 25.88 -17.98
N ASP A 85 -4.89 25.51 -19.15
CA ASP A 85 -4.61 26.40 -20.27
C ASP A 85 -5.48 25.96 -21.46
N GLY A 86 -6.61 26.58 -21.62
CA GLY A 86 -7.65 26.13 -22.53
C GLY A 86 -8.13 24.73 -22.19
N LYS A 87 -7.83 23.75 -23.05
CA LYS A 87 -8.14 22.32 -22.85
C LYS A 87 -6.95 21.50 -22.33
N ALA A 88 -5.81 22.11 -22.09
CA ALA A 88 -4.61 21.44 -21.62
C ALA A 88 -4.40 21.67 -20.13
N VAL A 89 -3.87 20.67 -19.45
CA VAL A 89 -3.41 20.81 -18.06
C VAL A 89 -2.04 21.46 -18.10
N GLY A 90 -1.94 22.71 -17.63
CA GLY A 90 -0.71 23.51 -17.56
C GLY A 90 0.01 23.43 -16.22
N GLY A 91 -0.55 22.72 -15.24
CA GLY A 91 0.03 22.55 -13.91
C GLY A 91 -0.94 21.97 -12.91
N VAL A 92 -0.49 21.89 -11.66
CA VAL A 92 -1.28 21.40 -10.52
C VAL A 92 -1.31 22.42 -9.40
N VAL A 93 -2.37 22.43 -8.62
CA VAL A 93 -2.52 23.22 -7.42
C VAL A 93 -2.30 22.34 -6.20
N LEU A 94 -1.36 22.72 -5.36
CA LEU A 94 -1.04 22.04 -4.12
C LEU A 94 -1.65 22.76 -2.92
N GLU A 95 -2.21 22.01 -2.00
CA GLU A 95 -2.61 22.48 -0.68
C GLU A 95 -1.63 21.97 0.37
N SER A 96 -1.16 22.83 1.25
CA SER A 96 -0.23 22.51 2.33
C SER A 96 -0.43 23.44 3.52
N LYS A 97 0.32 23.24 4.62
CA LYS A 97 0.32 24.19 5.74
C LYS A 97 0.86 25.57 5.38
N ALA A 98 1.59 25.70 4.28
CA ALA A 98 2.03 26.99 3.75
C ALA A 98 0.97 27.67 2.86
N GLY A 99 -0.21 27.08 2.76
CA GLY A 99 -1.30 27.53 1.91
C GLY A 99 -1.28 26.91 0.53
N ARG A 100 -2.08 27.47 -0.35
CA ARG A 100 -2.30 27.00 -1.71
C ARG A 100 -1.22 27.54 -2.65
N GLN A 101 -0.61 26.66 -3.43
CA GLN A 101 0.48 26.99 -4.36
C GLN A 101 0.27 26.25 -5.68
N ALA A 102 0.71 26.83 -6.80
CA ALA A 102 0.67 26.17 -8.10
C ALA A 102 2.07 25.77 -8.57
N ILE A 103 2.16 24.62 -9.20
CA ILE A 103 3.34 24.18 -9.96
C ILE A 103 2.94 24.10 -11.42
N LEU A 104 3.56 24.94 -12.25
CA LEU A 104 3.35 24.94 -13.69
C LEU A 104 4.29 23.92 -14.35
N ALA A 105 3.78 23.23 -15.36
CA ALA A 105 4.53 22.24 -16.11
C ALA A 105 4.07 22.16 -17.56
N ARG A 106 4.98 21.81 -18.46
CA ARG A 106 4.65 21.57 -19.87
C ARG A 106 3.92 20.24 -20.09
N VAL A 107 4.15 19.28 -19.19
CA VAL A 107 3.52 17.96 -19.19
C VAL A 107 3.22 17.59 -17.74
N VAL A 108 2.03 17.11 -17.49
CA VAL A 108 1.60 16.57 -16.19
C VAL A 108 1.29 15.09 -16.37
N VAL A 109 1.87 14.27 -15.51
CA VAL A 109 1.59 12.83 -15.44
C VAL A 109 0.78 12.56 -14.18
N ASP A 110 -0.46 12.15 -14.35
CA ASP A 110 -1.30 11.72 -13.22
C ASP A 110 -0.91 10.31 -12.78
N ALA A 111 -0.26 10.23 -11.64
CA ALA A 111 0.09 8.97 -10.96
C ALA A 111 -0.50 8.92 -9.56
N SER A 112 -1.61 9.65 -9.29
CA SER A 112 -2.31 9.70 -8.00
C SER A 112 -2.86 8.33 -7.57
N GLY A 113 -3.09 7.42 -8.52
CA GLY A 113 -3.67 6.10 -8.30
C GLY A 113 -5.19 6.08 -8.47
N ASP A 114 -5.86 7.17 -8.18
CA ASP A 114 -7.31 7.30 -8.26
C ASP A 114 -7.76 8.23 -9.40
N GLY A 115 -6.81 8.84 -10.14
CA GLY A 115 -7.10 9.72 -11.26
C GLY A 115 -7.52 11.14 -10.84
N ASP A 116 -7.02 11.61 -9.70
CA ASP A 116 -7.43 12.90 -9.11
C ASP A 116 -7.19 14.08 -10.04
N VAL A 117 -6.03 14.08 -10.73
CA VAL A 117 -5.65 15.18 -11.63
C VAL A 117 -6.53 15.19 -12.88
N PHE A 118 -6.78 14.05 -13.50
CA PHE A 118 -7.59 14.02 -14.70
C PHE A 118 -9.08 14.29 -14.40
N ALA A 119 -9.56 13.87 -13.23
CA ALA A 119 -10.92 14.17 -12.78
C ALA A 119 -11.08 15.69 -12.53
N ALA A 120 -10.11 16.32 -11.85
CA ALA A 120 -10.09 17.76 -11.65
C ALA A 120 -9.98 18.54 -12.96
N ALA A 121 -9.33 17.98 -13.99
CA ALA A 121 -9.27 18.56 -15.33
C ALA A 121 -10.58 18.44 -16.12
N GLY A 122 -11.61 17.80 -15.58
CA GLY A 122 -12.91 17.62 -16.21
C GLY A 122 -12.94 16.53 -17.29
N ALA A 123 -12.01 15.59 -17.28
CA ALA A 123 -12.03 14.44 -18.18
C ALA A 123 -13.21 13.51 -17.84
N GLU A 124 -13.80 12.91 -18.87
CA GLU A 124 -14.90 11.95 -18.67
C GLU A 124 -14.40 10.71 -17.90
N HIS A 125 -15.12 10.33 -16.87
CA HIS A 125 -14.80 9.17 -16.05
C HIS A 125 -16.04 8.56 -15.42
N GLU A 126 -15.93 7.32 -15.02
CA GLU A 126 -16.96 6.63 -14.25
C GLU A 126 -16.57 6.58 -12.78
N GLN A 127 -17.51 6.94 -11.92
CA GLN A 127 -17.39 6.72 -10.50
C GLN A 127 -18.09 5.43 -10.12
N ARG A 128 -17.40 4.58 -9.37
CA ARG A 128 -17.91 3.28 -8.90
C ARG A 128 -17.67 3.11 -7.42
N LEU A 129 -18.53 2.33 -6.78
CA LEU A 129 -18.31 1.88 -5.41
C LEU A 129 -17.21 0.82 -5.38
N HIS A 130 -16.23 1.01 -4.52
CA HIS A 130 -15.12 0.09 -4.36
C HIS A 130 -15.02 -0.43 -2.94
N ALA A 131 -14.60 -1.69 -2.80
CA ALA A 131 -14.34 -2.28 -1.51
C ALA A 131 -13.22 -1.53 -0.79
N VAL A 132 -13.43 -1.25 0.48
CA VAL A 132 -12.38 -0.69 1.33
C VAL A 132 -11.55 -1.80 1.97
N GLY A 133 -10.38 -1.44 2.49
CA GLY A 133 -9.55 -2.35 3.26
C GLY A 133 -8.50 -1.63 4.08
N LEU A 134 -8.13 -2.24 5.20
CA LEU A 134 -7.04 -1.75 6.03
C LEU A 134 -6.01 -2.86 6.23
N VAL A 135 -4.83 -2.64 5.67
CA VAL A 135 -3.71 -3.55 5.83
C VAL A 135 -3.12 -3.38 7.23
N HIS A 136 -2.77 -4.49 7.86
CA HIS A 136 -2.05 -4.49 9.13
C HIS A 136 -1.00 -5.58 9.18
N ARG A 137 -0.01 -5.41 10.04
CA ARG A 137 1.10 -6.31 10.26
C ARG A 137 1.06 -6.85 11.68
N LEU A 138 1.38 -8.13 11.82
CA LEU A 138 1.52 -8.83 13.08
C LEU A 138 2.98 -9.21 13.31
N GLY A 139 3.49 -8.93 14.50
CA GLY A 139 4.83 -9.32 14.91
C GLY A 139 4.84 -10.59 15.76
N ASN A 140 6.02 -11.19 15.92
CA ASN A 140 6.27 -12.46 16.61
C ASN A 140 5.44 -13.66 16.07
N ALA A 141 5.11 -13.62 14.79
CA ALA A 141 4.31 -14.69 14.19
C ALA A 141 5.04 -16.04 14.13
N ASP A 142 6.36 -16.03 14.14
CA ASP A 142 7.24 -17.20 14.24
C ASP A 142 7.24 -17.86 15.63
N ARG A 143 6.81 -17.11 16.65
CA ARG A 143 6.68 -17.61 18.04
C ARG A 143 5.28 -18.14 18.36
N ALA A 144 4.37 -18.08 17.40
CA ALA A 144 3.03 -18.60 17.56
C ALA A 144 2.98 -20.12 17.32
N ASP A 145 2.24 -20.83 18.14
CA ASP A 145 1.89 -22.24 17.90
C ASP A 145 0.67 -22.28 16.96
N LEU A 146 0.96 -22.38 15.66
CA LEU A 146 -0.09 -22.37 14.63
C LEU A 146 -1.06 -23.55 14.75
N ALA A 147 -0.61 -24.71 15.24
CA ALA A 147 -1.49 -25.87 15.41
C ALA A 147 -2.54 -25.61 16.49
N LYS A 148 -2.13 -25.03 17.63
CA LYS A 148 -3.07 -24.62 18.70
C LYS A 148 -4.00 -23.51 18.27
N LEU A 149 -3.49 -22.52 17.53
CA LEU A 149 -4.32 -21.45 16.97
C LEU A 149 -5.35 -22.00 15.98
N GLN A 150 -4.98 -22.94 15.13
CA GLN A 150 -5.91 -23.59 14.21
C GLN A 150 -6.99 -24.39 14.96
N ALA A 151 -6.62 -25.11 16.01
CA ALA A 151 -7.58 -25.78 16.89
C ALA A 151 -8.55 -24.80 17.58
N SER A 152 -8.12 -23.55 17.77
CA SER A 152 -8.93 -22.45 18.31
C SER A 152 -9.72 -21.67 17.24
N GLY A 153 -9.73 -22.14 15.98
CA GLY A 153 -10.52 -21.56 14.89
C GLY A 153 -9.80 -20.53 14.03
N PHE A 154 -8.52 -20.26 14.24
CA PHE A 154 -7.74 -19.35 13.38
C PHE A 154 -7.12 -20.14 12.22
N LYS A 155 -7.50 -19.82 10.97
CA LYS A 155 -6.93 -20.49 9.78
C LYS A 155 -5.43 -20.20 9.62
N ASN A 156 -5.02 -18.96 9.82
CA ASN A 156 -3.64 -18.50 9.75
C ASN A 156 -3.51 -17.09 10.37
N LEU A 157 -2.28 -16.60 10.46
CA LEU A 157 -1.98 -15.24 10.94
C LEU A 157 -1.85 -14.19 9.81
N GLY A 158 -1.99 -14.60 8.56
CA GLY A 158 -1.82 -13.75 7.40
C GLY A 158 -0.74 -14.25 6.44
N ALA A 159 -0.44 -13.46 5.42
CA ALA A 159 0.59 -13.74 4.44
C ALA A 159 1.99 -13.47 5.02
N THR A 160 2.98 -14.23 4.56
CA THR A 160 4.37 -14.13 5.01
C THR A 160 5.04 -12.89 4.41
N GLU A 161 5.77 -12.17 5.23
CA GLU A 161 6.76 -11.17 4.82
C GLU A 161 8.15 -11.79 4.66
N PRO A 162 9.16 -11.03 4.18
CA PRO A 162 10.54 -11.51 4.11
C PRO A 162 11.05 -11.97 5.47
N LEU A 163 10.73 -11.25 6.54
CA LEU A 163 10.99 -11.68 7.92
C LEU A 163 9.94 -12.68 8.35
N SER A 164 10.38 -13.87 8.77
CA SER A 164 9.51 -14.95 9.21
C SER A 164 8.66 -14.60 10.45
N SER A 165 9.15 -13.66 11.26
CA SER A 165 8.46 -13.14 12.45
C SER A 165 7.28 -12.24 12.14
N VAL A 166 7.12 -11.80 10.89
CA VAL A 166 6.08 -10.85 10.49
C VAL A 166 5.07 -11.48 9.54
N ARG A 167 3.81 -11.16 9.74
CA ARG A 167 2.71 -11.49 8.82
C ARG A 167 1.90 -10.24 8.52
N TRP A 168 1.34 -10.17 7.32
CA TRP A 168 0.42 -9.11 6.96
C TRP A 168 -0.96 -9.63 6.58
N VAL A 169 -1.96 -8.84 6.84
CA VAL A 169 -3.36 -9.11 6.53
C VAL A 169 -4.00 -7.88 5.94
N ASN A 170 -4.76 -8.04 4.86
CA ASN A 170 -5.65 -7.01 4.37
C ASN A 170 -7.05 -7.30 4.91
N LEU A 171 -7.50 -6.51 5.90
CA LEU A 171 -8.88 -6.58 6.38
C LEU A 171 -9.77 -5.88 5.36
N ARG A 172 -10.57 -6.65 4.64
CA ARG A 172 -11.54 -6.12 3.66
C ARG A 172 -12.83 -5.71 4.35
N GLY A 173 -13.40 -4.61 3.86
CA GLY A 173 -14.69 -4.07 4.28
C GLY A 173 -15.70 -4.00 3.14
N PRO A 174 -16.81 -3.28 3.35
CA PRO A 174 -17.85 -3.09 2.35
C PRO A 174 -17.35 -2.27 1.15
N SER A 175 -18.13 -2.25 0.10
CA SER A 175 -17.96 -1.27 -0.97
C SER A 175 -18.58 0.06 -0.57
N THR A 176 -17.87 1.15 -0.85
CA THR A 176 -18.30 2.51 -0.53
C THR A 176 -17.88 3.49 -1.61
N ASP A 177 -18.44 4.69 -1.55
CA ASP A 177 -17.99 5.83 -2.33
C ASP A 177 -16.66 6.36 -1.76
N GLY A 178 -15.62 6.39 -2.59
CA GLY A 178 -14.31 6.94 -2.23
C GLY A 178 -14.31 8.45 -1.96
N LEU A 179 -15.38 9.15 -2.32
CA LEU A 179 -15.55 10.58 -2.07
C LEU A 179 -16.40 10.90 -0.83
N ASP A 180 -17.00 9.89 -0.19
CA ASP A 180 -17.73 10.08 1.06
C ASP A 180 -16.77 10.06 2.26
N ILE A 181 -16.28 11.25 2.64
CA ILE A 181 -15.31 11.43 3.72
C ILE A 181 -15.87 10.95 5.08
N ALA A 182 -17.15 11.14 5.32
CA ALA A 182 -17.79 10.75 6.59
C ALA A 182 -17.82 9.23 6.70
N GLU A 183 -18.24 8.55 5.64
CA GLU A 183 -18.29 7.09 5.59
C GLU A 183 -16.88 6.48 5.65
N LEU A 184 -15.91 7.01 4.90
CA LEU A 184 -14.52 6.56 4.97
C LEU A 184 -13.94 6.69 6.39
N SER A 185 -14.21 7.82 7.07
CA SER A 185 -13.76 8.04 8.45
C SER A 185 -14.38 7.03 9.41
N ARG A 186 -15.68 6.77 9.29
CA ARG A 186 -16.40 5.77 10.09
C ARG A 186 -15.82 4.37 9.89
N LEU A 187 -15.63 3.98 8.62
CA LEU A 187 -15.08 2.67 8.26
C LEU A 187 -13.63 2.51 8.73
N GLU A 188 -12.81 3.55 8.69
CA GLU A 188 -11.45 3.50 9.19
C GLU A 188 -11.40 3.20 10.70
N VAL A 189 -12.23 3.88 11.49
CA VAL A 189 -12.33 3.62 12.95
C VAL A 189 -12.82 2.20 13.22
N GLU A 190 -13.81 1.72 12.48
CA GLU A 190 -14.34 0.36 12.62
C GLU A 190 -13.32 -0.72 12.26
N HIS A 191 -12.54 -0.50 11.19
CA HIS A 191 -11.49 -1.43 10.79
C HIS A 191 -10.38 -1.52 11.85
N ARG A 192 -9.93 -0.39 12.41
CA ARG A 192 -8.95 -0.39 13.51
C ARG A 192 -9.47 -1.15 14.73
N ARG A 193 -10.72 -0.93 15.10
CA ARG A 193 -11.37 -1.66 16.18
C ARG A 193 -11.41 -3.16 15.91
N SER A 194 -11.82 -3.56 14.72
CA SER A 194 -11.91 -4.97 14.31
C SER A 194 -10.55 -5.65 14.29
N ILE A 195 -9.51 -4.95 13.81
CA ILE A 195 -8.13 -5.43 13.84
C ILE A 195 -7.68 -5.66 15.28
N TRP A 196 -7.90 -4.69 16.17
CA TRP A 196 -7.53 -4.81 17.58
C TRP A 196 -8.22 -5.98 18.25
N GLN A 197 -9.52 -6.11 18.08
CA GLN A 197 -10.29 -7.23 18.62
C GLN A 197 -9.80 -8.59 18.11
N ARG A 198 -9.42 -8.66 16.83
CA ARG A 198 -8.83 -9.88 16.26
C ARG A 198 -7.48 -10.21 16.91
N VAL A 199 -6.63 -9.22 17.10
CA VAL A 199 -5.32 -9.42 17.75
C VAL A 199 -5.49 -9.87 19.19
N GLU A 200 -6.41 -9.29 19.95
CA GLU A 200 -6.70 -9.73 21.31
C GLU A 200 -7.21 -11.16 21.37
N LYS A 201 -8.12 -11.55 20.48
CA LYS A 201 -8.57 -12.93 20.37
C LYS A 201 -7.42 -13.90 20.07
N ILE A 202 -6.49 -13.53 19.19
CA ILE A 202 -5.30 -14.33 18.90
C ILE A 202 -4.45 -14.48 20.18
N ARG A 203 -4.21 -13.39 20.90
CA ARG A 203 -3.37 -13.40 22.11
C ARG A 203 -3.97 -14.19 23.28
N GLN A 204 -5.29 -14.22 23.36
CA GLN A 204 -6.01 -15.01 24.37
C GLN A 204 -6.10 -16.51 24.03
N ALA A 205 -5.93 -16.86 22.76
CA ALA A 205 -5.96 -18.25 22.32
C ALA A 205 -4.65 -18.97 22.66
N PRO A 206 -4.70 -20.28 22.98
CA PRO A 206 -3.50 -21.08 23.19
C PRO A 206 -2.53 -20.97 22.02
N GLY A 207 -1.27 -20.63 22.30
CA GLY A 207 -0.22 -20.48 21.30
C GLY A 207 -0.16 -19.13 20.60
N GLY A 208 -1.03 -18.16 20.97
CA GLY A 208 -1.05 -16.82 20.38
C GLY A 208 -0.53 -15.71 21.28
N ASP A 209 -0.15 -16.00 22.52
CA ASP A 209 0.20 -15.02 23.57
C ASP A 209 1.36 -14.09 23.21
N LYS A 210 2.26 -14.50 22.33
CA LYS A 210 3.41 -13.69 21.87
C LYS A 210 3.11 -12.81 20.67
N VAL A 211 2.02 -13.04 19.96
CA VAL A 211 1.65 -12.25 18.78
C VAL A 211 1.22 -10.86 19.21
N PHE A 212 1.60 -9.85 18.45
CA PHE A 212 1.18 -8.47 18.69
C PHE A 212 0.89 -7.73 17.40
N LEU A 213 0.11 -6.65 17.49
CA LEU A 213 -0.11 -5.73 16.37
C LEU A 213 1.14 -4.89 16.17
N LEU A 214 1.85 -5.11 15.08
CA LEU A 214 3.06 -4.36 14.74
C LEU A 214 2.71 -2.99 14.15
N GLN A 215 1.77 -2.98 13.19
CA GLN A 215 1.43 -1.76 12.45
C GLN A 215 0.07 -1.90 11.77
N THR A 216 -0.66 -0.80 11.64
CA THR A 216 -1.74 -0.64 10.65
C THR A 216 -1.29 0.28 9.53
N ALA A 217 -1.89 0.18 8.36
CA ALA A 217 -1.72 1.20 7.34
C ALA A 217 -2.12 2.58 7.88
N PRO A 218 -1.53 3.68 7.38
CA PRO A 218 -1.81 5.04 7.88
C PRO A 218 -3.27 5.45 7.65
N GLN A 219 -3.92 4.90 6.65
CA GLN A 219 -5.31 5.18 6.31
C GLN A 219 -5.96 3.98 5.62
N ILE A 220 -7.30 3.96 5.62
CA ILE A 220 -8.09 2.99 4.86
C ILE A 220 -7.83 3.15 3.36
N GLY A 221 -7.80 2.06 2.62
CA GLY A 221 -7.71 2.07 1.17
C GLY A 221 -9.04 1.80 0.52
N VAL A 222 -9.39 2.58 -0.47
CA VAL A 222 -10.47 2.30 -1.41
C VAL A 222 -9.85 1.58 -2.59
N ARG A 223 -10.34 0.40 -2.93
CA ARG A 223 -9.69 -0.47 -3.92
C ARG A 223 -10.65 -0.91 -5.00
N ILE A 224 -10.08 -1.00 -6.17
CA ILE A 224 -10.72 -1.67 -7.32
C ILE A 224 -10.73 -3.19 -7.12
#